data_539d5028edf78b5a8f6bd2771a41a8a1
#
_entry.id   539d5028edf78b5a8f6bd2771a41a8a1
#
_cell.length_a   1.000
_cell.length_b   1.000
_cell.length_c   1.000
_cell.angle_alpha   90.00
_cell.angle_beta   90.00
_cell.angle_gamma   90.00
#
_symmetry.space_group_name_H-M   'P 1'
#
loop_
_entity.id
_entity.type
_entity.pdbx_description
1 polymer ?
#
loop_
_entity_poly.entity_id
_entity_poly.type
_entity_poly.pdbx_seq_one_letter_code
_entity_poly.pdbx_strand_id
1 'polypeptide(L)'
;MDATTTGRADLIAWLSAQPTDLFADDADFSALVTHYGLDAHRPLLHATGQTVAGPLDELVRINNRPHNGPSLAVWDGVGRYTADIEHHPTWRRAGELIYGTGIMALYGSEPPPHQLILSLFYLTGQAGEAGHNCPLACNAGAIRTLSALGTQQQQERYLAPLLDPDFSTNFTASQFLTEVQGGSDVGANATIAAQQDDGTWRITGEKWFCSNADADVFLMTARVSEQGRGTRGLGLFVVPRRLPDGSLNAFAIRRLKDKLGTRTMASGEIDFTAAYAENLGPTDGAFQNIMRLVINTSRLYNAFGCAAHARRAWVIASTYAAHRRAFGQPIAGFADVCETLSWMRADAAACLASSLWLARLAERDEAHDLSADEQAFFRIAVNLNKTATATLAHDAVNRGIEILGGNGAIESFSILPRLLRDNVVYENWEGTHNVLRAQVLRDCLRLGLHEGFFSVLTARLGGAVVAPERAAFVALSTAEPALMTLRFRRLAHRMSILVMLAAMSEVPALAPHAALTARHLGALPVDAAYLALIEALRR
;
A
#
# COMPACT_ATOMS: atom_id res chain seq x y z
N MET A 1 28.84 28.55 25.94
CA MET A 1 28.93 27.35 25.07
C MET A 1 29.18 27.84 23.66
N ASP A 2 30.14 27.25 22.97
CA ASP A 2 30.39 27.54 21.55
C ASP A 2 29.15 27.20 20.70
N ALA A 3 28.84 28.01 19.70
CA ALA A 3 27.68 27.82 18.80
C ALA A 3 27.65 26.44 18.13
N THR A 4 28.83 25.86 17.84
CA THR A 4 28.98 24.51 17.28
C THR A 4 28.50 23.42 18.26
N THR A 5 28.77 23.60 19.56
CA THR A 5 28.35 22.68 20.62
C THR A 5 26.82 22.71 20.79
N THR A 6 26.20 23.89 20.66
CA THR A 6 24.74 24.08 20.78
C THR A 6 23.99 23.38 19.64
N GLY A 7 24.45 23.53 18.37
CA GLY A 7 23.82 22.90 17.22
C GLY A 7 23.87 21.36 17.26
N ARG A 8 24.95 20.78 17.76
CA ARG A 8 25.07 19.34 17.97
C ARG A 8 24.18 18.84 19.10
N ALA A 9 24.05 19.60 20.19
CA ALA A 9 23.15 19.30 21.29
C ALA A 9 21.68 19.26 20.82
N ASP A 10 21.26 20.19 19.96
CA ASP A 10 19.92 20.19 19.37
C ASP A 10 19.64 18.92 18.57
N LEU A 11 20.60 18.44 17.78
CA LEU A 11 20.46 17.19 17.01
C LEU A 11 20.40 15.94 17.90
N ILE A 12 21.20 15.91 18.99
CA ILE A 12 21.16 14.81 19.96
C ILE A 12 19.81 14.80 20.68
N ALA A 13 19.30 15.97 21.09
CA ALA A 13 18.01 16.11 21.73
C ALA A 13 16.88 15.62 20.80
N TRP A 14 16.93 15.98 19.51
CA TRP A 14 15.99 15.47 18.50
C TRP A 14 16.02 13.94 18.36
N LEU A 15 17.20 13.34 18.29
CA LEU A 15 17.33 11.87 18.21
C LEU A 15 16.75 11.19 19.46
N SER A 16 16.96 11.78 20.65
CA SER A 16 16.43 11.25 21.91
C SER A 16 14.93 11.47 22.07
N ALA A 17 14.33 12.38 21.30
CA ALA A 17 12.89 12.69 21.32
C ALA A 17 12.09 11.86 20.31
N GLN A 18 12.73 10.95 19.55
CA GLN A 18 11.99 10.06 18.67
C GLN A 18 11.09 9.12 19.47
N PRO A 19 9.88 8.79 18.98
CA PRO A 19 8.98 7.86 19.67
C PRO A 19 9.61 6.51 19.93
N THR A 20 9.34 5.94 21.09
CA THR A 20 9.70 4.56 21.47
C THR A 20 8.56 3.58 21.25
N ASP A 21 7.36 4.08 20.96
CA ASP A 21 6.16 3.32 20.62
C ASP A 21 5.32 4.14 19.62
N LEU A 22 5.32 3.72 18.35
CA LEU A 22 4.64 4.46 17.27
C LEU A 22 3.11 4.42 17.37
N PHE A 23 2.54 3.49 18.14
CA PHE A 23 1.10 3.49 18.41
C PHE A 23 0.74 4.44 19.55
N ALA A 24 1.50 4.41 20.65
CA ALA A 24 1.27 5.30 21.79
C ALA A 24 1.36 6.79 21.41
N ASP A 25 2.25 7.12 20.48
CA ASP A 25 2.54 8.47 20.01
C ASP A 25 1.57 8.95 18.91
N ASP A 26 0.63 8.09 18.49
CA ASP A 26 -0.35 8.38 17.43
C ASP A 26 -1.76 8.54 17.99
N ALA A 27 -2.06 9.74 18.51
CA ALA A 27 -3.38 10.07 19.05
C ALA A 27 -4.49 9.95 17.98
N ASP A 28 -4.18 10.28 16.73
CA ASP A 28 -5.12 10.23 15.60
C ASP A 28 -5.48 8.77 15.28
N PHE A 29 -4.49 7.88 15.24
CA PHE A 29 -4.71 6.44 15.10
C PHE A 29 -5.42 5.83 16.32
N SER A 30 -5.04 6.22 17.53
CA SER A 30 -5.70 5.78 18.77
C SER A 30 -7.19 6.12 18.77
N ALA A 31 -7.58 7.32 18.30
CA ALA A 31 -8.99 7.70 18.14
C ALA A 31 -9.74 6.83 17.13
N LEU A 32 -9.10 6.50 16.01
CA LEU A 32 -9.65 5.60 14.99
C LEU A 32 -9.80 4.16 15.51
N VAL A 33 -8.84 3.66 16.30
CA VAL A 33 -8.92 2.34 16.95
C VAL A 33 -10.15 2.26 17.85
N THR A 34 -10.39 3.29 18.68
CA THR A 34 -11.61 3.36 19.50
C THR A 34 -12.88 3.47 18.67
N HIS A 35 -12.88 4.33 17.64
CA HIS A 35 -14.05 4.50 16.76
C HIS A 35 -14.49 3.19 16.08
N TYR A 36 -13.53 2.37 15.65
CA TYR A 36 -13.81 1.09 15.00
C TYR A 36 -13.95 -0.10 15.97
N GLY A 37 -13.87 0.13 17.29
CA GLY A 37 -14.05 -0.94 18.29
C GLY A 37 -12.86 -1.90 18.37
N LEU A 38 -11.66 -1.46 18.01
CA LEU A 38 -10.45 -2.28 18.03
C LEU A 38 -9.69 -2.21 19.36
N ASP A 39 -10.28 -1.65 20.44
CA ASP A 39 -9.62 -1.43 21.72
C ASP A 39 -9.06 -2.70 22.36
N ALA A 40 -9.70 -3.86 22.16
CA ALA A 40 -9.21 -5.15 22.65
C ALA A 40 -7.82 -5.51 22.08
N HIS A 41 -7.43 -4.94 20.95
CA HIS A 41 -6.16 -5.19 20.25
C HIS A 41 -5.06 -4.17 20.59
N ARG A 42 -5.33 -3.18 21.47
CA ARG A 42 -4.33 -2.19 21.90
C ARG A 42 -3.02 -2.80 22.39
N PRO A 43 -3.01 -3.88 23.20
CA PRO A 43 -1.75 -4.51 23.60
C PRO A 43 -0.89 -4.97 22.43
N LEU A 44 -1.51 -5.55 21.38
CA LEU A 44 -0.81 -5.98 20.16
C LEU A 44 -0.30 -4.77 19.35
N LEU A 45 -1.11 -3.71 19.24
CA LEU A 45 -0.71 -2.47 18.54
C LEU A 45 0.45 -1.78 19.25
N HIS A 46 0.45 -1.72 20.60
CA HIS A 46 1.58 -1.20 21.38
C HIS A 46 2.85 -2.03 21.18
N ALA A 47 2.76 -3.35 21.31
CA ALA A 47 3.91 -4.24 21.10
C ALA A 47 4.50 -4.08 19.69
N THR A 48 3.63 -3.96 18.68
CA THR A 48 4.06 -3.70 17.30
C THR A 48 4.69 -2.32 17.17
N GLY A 49 4.08 -1.28 17.75
CA GLY A 49 4.61 0.09 17.74
C GLY A 49 6.01 0.19 18.35
N GLN A 50 6.25 -0.50 19.47
CA GLN A 50 7.56 -0.57 20.13
C GLN A 50 8.58 -1.35 19.27
N THR A 51 8.16 -2.46 18.68
CA THR A 51 9.01 -3.26 17.78
C THR A 51 9.47 -2.41 16.59
N VAL A 52 8.56 -1.64 16.00
CA VAL A 52 8.86 -0.80 14.83
C VAL A 52 9.74 0.38 15.20
N ALA A 53 9.48 1.04 16.34
CA ALA A 53 10.26 2.20 16.79
C ALA A 53 11.70 1.83 17.20
N GLY A 54 11.94 0.59 17.57
CA GLY A 54 13.23 0.10 18.09
C GLY A 54 13.91 -0.89 17.16
N PRO A 55 13.82 -2.19 17.44
CA PRO A 55 14.64 -3.20 16.76
C PRO A 55 14.39 -3.28 15.24
N LEU A 56 13.15 -3.07 14.78
CA LEU A 56 12.86 -3.11 13.35
C LEU A 56 13.48 -1.91 12.61
N ASP A 57 13.35 -0.69 13.14
CA ASP A 57 13.94 0.51 12.50
C ASP A 57 15.47 0.36 12.31
N GLU A 58 16.16 -0.19 13.30
CA GLU A 58 17.61 -0.45 13.21
C GLU A 58 17.94 -1.46 12.12
N LEU A 59 17.25 -2.61 12.09
CA LEU A 59 17.47 -3.66 11.08
C LEU A 59 17.21 -3.12 9.67
N VAL A 60 16.13 -2.39 9.50
CA VAL A 60 15.73 -1.82 8.21
C VAL A 60 16.73 -0.76 7.73
N ARG A 61 17.23 0.07 8.64
CA ARG A 61 18.27 1.05 8.33
C ARG A 61 19.56 0.38 7.84
N ILE A 62 19.93 -0.77 8.42
CA ILE A 62 21.09 -1.54 7.97
C ILE A 62 20.80 -2.20 6.61
N ASN A 63 19.63 -2.84 6.46
CA ASN A 63 19.23 -3.54 5.24
C ASN A 63 19.20 -2.61 4.02
N ASN A 64 18.77 -1.36 4.20
CA ASN A 64 18.66 -0.39 3.12
C ASN A 64 19.95 0.36 2.76
N ARG A 65 21.12 -0.03 3.32
CA ARG A 65 22.41 0.50 2.86
C ARG A 65 22.67 0.08 1.41
N PRO A 66 23.37 0.90 0.60
CA PRO A 66 23.50 0.66 -0.84
C PRO A 66 24.02 -0.73 -1.24
N HIS A 67 24.85 -1.36 -0.40
CA HIS A 67 25.48 -2.66 -0.68
C HIS A 67 24.73 -3.86 -0.07
N ASN A 68 23.62 -3.65 0.63
CA ASN A 68 22.89 -4.69 1.34
C ASN A 68 21.59 -5.11 0.61
N GLY A 69 21.37 -4.62 -0.60
CA GLY A 69 20.26 -5.05 -1.45
C GLY A 69 20.38 -6.51 -1.88
N PRO A 70 19.28 -7.14 -2.31
CA PRO A 70 19.28 -8.52 -2.78
C PRO A 70 20.17 -8.70 -4.01
N SER A 71 20.85 -9.85 -4.08
CA SER A 71 21.67 -10.26 -5.22
C SER A 71 21.24 -11.63 -5.74
N LEU A 72 21.39 -11.84 -7.07
CA LEU A 72 21.02 -13.09 -7.71
C LEU A 72 22.25 -14.00 -7.84
N ALA A 73 22.22 -15.14 -7.16
CA ALA A 73 23.17 -16.23 -7.34
C ALA A 73 22.63 -17.18 -8.40
N VAL A 74 23.14 -17.06 -9.62
CA VAL A 74 22.61 -17.78 -10.80
C VAL A 74 23.02 -19.25 -10.79
N TRP A 75 24.25 -19.54 -10.38
CA TRP A 75 24.88 -20.86 -10.48
C TRP A 75 25.42 -21.31 -9.14
N ASP A 76 25.30 -22.60 -8.84
CA ASP A 76 26.03 -23.23 -7.73
C ASP A 76 27.52 -23.47 -8.07
N GLY A 77 28.26 -24.02 -7.12
CA GLY A 77 29.70 -24.28 -7.27
C GLY A 77 30.08 -25.29 -8.36
N VAL A 78 29.09 -25.99 -8.95
CA VAL A 78 29.31 -26.96 -10.03
C VAL A 78 28.57 -26.55 -11.33
N GLY A 79 28.07 -25.32 -11.39
CA GLY A 79 27.46 -24.75 -12.58
C GLY A 79 26.00 -25.16 -12.81
N ARG A 80 25.28 -25.65 -11.80
CA ARG A 80 23.82 -25.87 -11.90
C ARG A 80 23.07 -24.57 -11.63
N TYR A 81 22.02 -24.32 -12.41
CA TYR A 81 21.14 -23.16 -12.21
C TYR A 81 20.36 -23.28 -10.90
N THR A 82 20.45 -22.30 -10.03
CA THR A 82 19.81 -22.29 -8.70
C THR A 82 18.66 -21.29 -8.60
N ALA A 83 18.69 -20.19 -9.33
CA ALA A 83 17.78 -19.05 -9.18
C ALA A 83 17.69 -18.53 -7.73
N ASP A 84 18.77 -18.62 -6.96
CA ASP A 84 18.78 -18.21 -5.57
C ASP A 84 19.01 -16.71 -5.44
N ILE A 85 18.24 -16.10 -4.55
CA ILE A 85 18.37 -14.68 -4.20
C ILE A 85 18.93 -14.60 -2.79
N GLU A 86 20.07 -13.96 -2.70
CA GLU A 86 20.76 -13.73 -1.44
C GLU A 86 20.30 -12.38 -0.85
N HIS A 87 19.84 -12.42 0.39
CA HIS A 87 19.46 -11.25 1.16
C HIS A 87 20.45 -11.01 2.30
N HIS A 88 20.62 -9.75 2.68
CA HIS A 88 21.38 -9.42 3.89
C HIS A 88 20.71 -10.04 5.13
N PRO A 89 21.48 -10.54 6.13
CA PRO A 89 20.91 -11.20 7.33
C PRO A 89 19.86 -10.35 8.08
N THR A 90 19.98 -9.01 8.04
CA THR A 90 19.01 -8.12 8.66
C THR A 90 17.65 -8.15 7.97
N TRP A 91 17.57 -8.50 6.68
CA TRP A 91 16.29 -8.70 5.98
C TRP A 91 15.51 -9.87 6.60
N ARG A 92 16.18 -11.03 6.82
CA ARG A 92 15.54 -12.17 7.47
C ARG A 92 15.05 -11.81 8.87
N ARG A 93 15.90 -11.14 9.66
CA ARG A 93 15.56 -10.74 11.02
C ARG A 93 14.40 -9.73 11.06
N ALA A 94 14.32 -8.81 10.10
CA ALA A 94 13.17 -7.91 9.94
C ALA A 94 11.89 -8.70 9.61
N GLY A 95 11.98 -9.71 8.74
CA GLY A 95 10.86 -10.62 8.43
C GLY A 95 10.34 -11.34 9.68
N GLU A 96 11.22 -11.91 10.51
CA GLU A 96 10.84 -12.54 11.78
C GLU A 96 10.04 -11.60 12.69
N LEU A 97 10.44 -10.33 12.80
CA LEU A 97 9.71 -9.34 13.59
C LEU A 97 8.36 -8.96 12.98
N ILE A 98 8.29 -8.81 11.65
CA ILE A 98 7.07 -8.38 10.95
C ILE A 98 6.04 -9.52 10.93
N TYR A 99 6.42 -10.70 10.47
CA TYR A 99 5.49 -11.86 10.38
C TYR A 99 5.13 -12.39 11.77
N GLY A 100 6.06 -12.32 12.74
CA GLY A 100 5.82 -12.67 14.14
C GLY A 100 4.74 -11.83 14.85
N THR A 101 4.30 -10.70 14.27
CA THR A 101 3.09 -9.98 14.74
C THR A 101 1.81 -10.78 14.54
N GLY A 102 1.84 -11.86 13.76
CA GLY A 102 0.67 -12.63 13.37
C GLY A 102 -0.15 -12.01 12.23
N ILE A 103 0.37 -10.99 11.57
CA ILE A 103 -0.35 -10.23 10.53
C ILE A 103 -0.94 -11.11 9.42
N MET A 104 -0.23 -12.17 8.98
CA MET A 104 -0.75 -13.10 7.98
C MET A 104 -1.66 -14.17 8.60
N ALA A 105 -1.38 -14.62 9.83
CA ALA A 105 -2.20 -15.60 10.53
C ALA A 105 -3.66 -15.12 10.77
N LEU A 106 -3.86 -13.82 10.94
CA LEU A 106 -5.19 -13.21 11.09
C LEU A 106 -6.12 -13.44 9.90
N TYR A 107 -5.58 -13.70 8.70
CA TYR A 107 -6.39 -14.08 7.54
C TYR A 107 -7.04 -15.47 7.66
N GLY A 108 -6.64 -16.29 8.64
CA GLY A 108 -7.29 -17.55 8.96
C GLY A 108 -8.63 -17.42 9.69
N SER A 109 -9.03 -16.19 10.06
CA SER A 109 -10.35 -15.89 10.65
C SER A 109 -11.41 -15.72 9.57
N GLU A 110 -12.68 -16.02 9.90
CA GLU A 110 -13.82 -15.83 8.99
C GLU A 110 -14.89 -14.92 9.63
N PRO A 111 -15.14 -13.72 9.10
CA PRO A 111 -14.35 -13.05 8.06
C PRO A 111 -12.98 -12.56 8.60
N PRO A 112 -11.97 -12.37 7.73
CA PRO A 112 -10.69 -11.80 8.14
C PRO A 112 -10.85 -10.38 8.69
N PRO A 113 -10.22 -10.04 9.83
CA PRO A 113 -10.31 -8.71 10.43
C PRO A 113 -9.39 -7.71 9.68
N HIS A 114 -9.79 -7.26 8.49
CA HIS A 114 -8.99 -6.40 7.63
C HIS A 114 -8.54 -5.11 8.32
N GLN A 115 -9.40 -4.51 9.17
CA GLN A 115 -9.01 -3.30 9.91
C GLN A 115 -7.84 -3.57 10.86
N LEU A 116 -7.83 -4.69 11.57
CA LEU A 116 -6.71 -5.06 12.46
C LEU A 116 -5.46 -5.41 11.66
N ILE A 117 -5.59 -6.26 10.63
CA ILE A 117 -4.48 -6.65 9.74
C ILE A 117 -3.79 -5.43 9.16
N LEU A 118 -4.57 -4.50 8.60
CA LEU A 118 -4.06 -3.30 7.96
C LEU A 118 -3.59 -2.25 8.98
N SER A 119 -4.08 -2.28 10.22
CA SER A 119 -3.53 -1.50 11.34
C SER A 119 -2.12 -1.97 11.72
N LEU A 120 -1.88 -3.29 11.76
CA LEU A 120 -0.53 -3.84 11.94
C LEU A 120 0.38 -3.47 10.77
N PHE A 121 -0.14 -3.54 9.54
CA PHE A 121 0.60 -3.11 8.35
C PHE A 121 0.92 -1.60 8.36
N TYR A 122 0.01 -0.76 8.84
CA TYR A 122 0.27 0.68 9.02
C TYR A 122 1.43 0.93 9.99
N LEU A 123 1.50 0.19 11.08
CA LEU A 123 2.62 0.33 12.03
C LEU A 123 3.92 -0.18 11.40
N THR A 124 3.96 -1.40 10.87
CA THR A 124 5.17 -1.98 10.26
C THR A 124 5.62 -1.19 9.02
N GLY A 125 4.67 -0.63 8.26
CA GLY A 125 4.91 0.23 7.12
C GLY A 125 5.70 1.50 7.45
N GLN A 126 5.61 2.01 8.68
CA GLN A 126 6.36 3.20 9.12
C GLN A 126 7.88 2.95 9.18
N ALA A 127 8.35 1.71 9.23
CA ALA A 127 9.77 1.39 9.07
C ALA A 127 10.26 1.57 7.62
N GLY A 128 9.36 1.56 6.63
CA GLY A 128 9.72 1.70 5.21
C GLY A 128 10.55 0.50 4.70
N GLU A 129 10.18 -0.74 5.07
CA GLU A 129 10.85 -1.96 4.58
C GLU A 129 10.07 -2.57 3.43
N ALA A 130 10.35 -2.10 2.23
CA ALA A 130 9.68 -2.56 1.02
C ALA A 130 9.94 -4.03 0.70
N GLY A 131 11.05 -4.61 1.17
CA GLY A 131 11.39 -6.03 1.04
C GLY A 131 10.42 -6.96 1.77
N HIS A 132 9.62 -6.44 2.69
CA HIS A 132 8.54 -7.16 3.36
C HIS A 132 7.15 -6.56 3.10
N ASN A 133 7.03 -5.23 3.03
CA ASN A 133 5.74 -4.57 2.82
C ASN A 133 5.05 -5.00 1.51
N CYS A 134 5.80 -5.16 0.43
CA CYS A 134 5.25 -5.66 -0.82
C CYS A 134 4.88 -7.15 -0.76
N PRO A 135 5.74 -8.07 -0.26
CA PRO A 135 5.37 -9.46 -0.01
C PRO A 135 4.13 -9.64 0.84
N LEU A 136 3.92 -8.84 1.90
CA LEU A 136 2.69 -8.90 2.71
C LEU A 136 1.43 -8.64 1.88
N ALA A 137 1.46 -7.66 0.99
CA ALA A 137 0.34 -7.40 0.08
C ALA A 137 0.12 -8.55 -0.93
N CYS A 138 1.20 -9.15 -1.42
CA CYS A 138 1.15 -10.31 -2.31
C CYS A 138 0.60 -11.55 -1.58
N ASN A 139 1.07 -11.82 -0.35
CA ASN A 139 0.57 -12.89 0.50
C ASN A 139 -0.92 -12.75 0.76
N ALA A 140 -1.38 -11.55 1.12
CA ALA A 140 -2.80 -11.28 1.36
C ALA A 140 -3.66 -11.59 0.12
N GLY A 141 -3.21 -11.21 -1.07
CA GLY A 141 -3.89 -11.55 -2.32
C GLY A 141 -3.91 -13.06 -2.60
N ALA A 142 -2.79 -13.74 -2.36
CA ALA A 142 -2.69 -15.20 -2.52
C ALA A 142 -3.55 -15.96 -1.51
N ILE A 143 -3.50 -15.59 -0.23
CA ILE A 143 -4.32 -16.16 0.84
C ILE A 143 -5.81 -16.04 0.50
N ARG A 144 -6.29 -14.83 0.20
CA ARG A 144 -7.69 -14.59 -0.17
C ARG A 144 -8.13 -15.40 -1.39
N THR A 145 -7.24 -15.53 -2.37
CA THR A 145 -7.54 -16.29 -3.59
C THR A 145 -7.61 -17.79 -3.31
N LEU A 146 -6.65 -18.34 -2.56
CA LEU A 146 -6.64 -19.76 -2.16
C LEU A 146 -7.82 -20.09 -1.25
N SER A 147 -8.18 -19.23 -0.29
CA SER A 147 -9.35 -19.42 0.57
C SER A 147 -10.65 -19.45 -0.24
N ALA A 148 -10.81 -18.55 -1.22
CA ALA A 148 -12.05 -18.43 -1.98
C ALA A 148 -12.19 -19.43 -3.13
N LEU A 149 -11.08 -19.84 -3.76
CA LEU A 149 -11.09 -20.56 -5.04
C LEU A 149 -10.27 -21.85 -5.02
N GLY A 150 -9.40 -22.04 -4.03
CA GLY A 150 -8.52 -23.20 -3.94
C GLY A 150 -9.27 -24.47 -3.57
N THR A 151 -8.87 -25.60 -4.14
CA THR A 151 -9.30 -26.92 -3.68
C THR A 151 -8.73 -27.21 -2.29
N GLN A 152 -9.31 -28.17 -1.57
CA GLN A 152 -8.81 -28.58 -0.25
C GLN A 152 -7.29 -28.92 -0.31
N GLN A 153 -6.85 -29.65 -1.33
CA GLN A 153 -5.44 -30.01 -1.51
C GLN A 153 -4.55 -28.77 -1.73
N GLN A 154 -5.02 -27.77 -2.48
CA GLN A 154 -4.28 -26.51 -2.67
C GLN A 154 -4.23 -25.69 -1.39
N GLN A 155 -5.29 -25.66 -0.60
CA GLN A 155 -5.32 -24.98 0.68
C GLN A 155 -4.35 -25.64 1.68
N GLU A 156 -4.38 -26.95 1.80
CA GLU A 156 -3.44 -27.69 2.68
C GLU A 156 -1.98 -27.45 2.27
N ARG A 157 -1.71 -27.38 0.97
CA ARG A 157 -0.35 -27.29 0.46
C ARG A 157 0.21 -25.87 0.45
N TYR A 158 -0.61 -24.87 0.14
CA TYR A 158 -0.15 -23.50 -0.09
C TYR A 158 -0.71 -22.49 0.93
N LEU A 159 -1.99 -22.61 1.32
CA LEU A 159 -2.61 -21.64 2.22
C LEU A 159 -2.12 -21.80 3.66
N ALA A 160 -2.03 -23.01 4.17
CA ALA A 160 -1.61 -23.24 5.55
C ALA A 160 -0.20 -22.66 5.85
N PRO A 161 0.84 -22.89 5.00
CA PRO A 161 2.14 -22.26 5.20
C PRO A 161 2.15 -20.72 5.02
N LEU A 162 1.26 -20.16 4.19
CA LEU A 162 1.14 -18.70 4.04
C LEU A 162 0.56 -18.02 5.28
N LEU A 163 -0.17 -18.75 6.10
CA LEU A 163 -0.74 -18.27 7.37
C LEU A 163 0.21 -18.44 8.57
N ASP A 164 1.32 -19.16 8.40
CA ASP A 164 2.28 -19.40 9.49
C ASP A 164 3.00 -18.08 9.88
N PRO A 165 2.95 -17.66 11.16
CA PRO A 165 3.66 -16.48 11.62
C PRO A 165 5.18 -16.66 11.77
N ASP A 166 5.67 -17.90 11.77
CA ASP A 166 7.11 -18.18 11.85
C ASP A 166 7.79 -17.98 10.48
N PHE A 167 8.52 -16.88 10.33
CA PHE A 167 9.21 -16.53 9.08
C PHE A 167 10.31 -17.53 8.67
N SER A 168 10.70 -18.45 9.55
CA SER A 168 11.67 -19.50 9.20
C SER A 168 11.05 -20.69 8.48
N THR A 169 9.75 -20.89 8.60
CA THR A 169 8.98 -22.02 8.07
C THR A 169 7.83 -21.62 7.16
N ASN A 170 7.39 -20.36 7.23
CA ASN A 170 6.29 -19.87 6.42
C ASN A 170 6.61 -19.86 4.93
N PHE A 171 5.55 -19.82 4.12
CA PHE A 171 5.64 -19.47 2.71
C PHE A 171 5.42 -17.97 2.51
N THR A 172 6.03 -17.46 1.44
CA THR A 172 5.71 -16.16 0.87
C THR A 172 5.14 -16.29 -0.53
N ALA A 173 4.34 -15.31 -0.93
CA ALA A 173 3.73 -15.30 -2.26
C ALA A 173 4.15 -14.07 -3.06
N SER A 174 4.01 -14.18 -4.37
CA SER A 174 4.15 -13.08 -5.31
C SER A 174 3.00 -13.04 -6.32
N GLN A 175 2.89 -11.92 -7.06
CA GLN A 175 1.83 -11.68 -8.04
C GLN A 175 2.46 -11.25 -9.37
N PHE A 176 2.34 -12.10 -10.40
CA PHE A 176 2.96 -11.87 -11.71
C PHE A 176 1.90 -11.66 -12.79
N LEU A 177 1.50 -10.42 -13.00
CA LEU A 177 0.54 -10.04 -14.04
C LEU A 177 1.22 -9.36 -15.22
N THR A 178 2.16 -8.45 -14.95
CA THR A 178 2.80 -7.59 -15.95
C THR A 178 3.73 -8.35 -16.87
N GLU A 179 3.62 -8.09 -18.17
CA GLU A 179 4.52 -8.55 -19.23
C GLU A 179 5.12 -7.35 -19.97
N VAL A 180 6.12 -7.57 -20.85
CA VAL A 180 6.81 -6.49 -21.57
C VAL A 180 5.85 -5.61 -22.37
N GLN A 181 4.85 -6.20 -23.02
CA GLN A 181 3.86 -5.51 -23.84
C GLN A 181 2.80 -4.75 -23.02
N GLY A 182 2.66 -5.02 -21.71
CA GLY A 182 1.69 -4.30 -20.93
C GLY A 182 1.55 -4.72 -19.46
N GLY A 183 1.54 -3.73 -18.58
CA GLY A 183 1.13 -3.89 -17.18
C GLY A 183 -0.28 -3.37 -16.96
N SER A 184 -0.64 -2.25 -17.59
CA SER A 184 -2.00 -1.69 -17.52
C SER A 184 -2.97 -2.39 -18.46
N ASP A 185 -2.51 -2.83 -19.63
CA ASP A 185 -3.28 -3.63 -20.59
C ASP A 185 -3.00 -5.13 -20.41
N VAL A 186 -3.45 -5.68 -19.27
CA VAL A 186 -3.29 -7.12 -18.96
C VAL A 186 -3.96 -8.02 -20.01
N GLY A 187 -4.95 -7.48 -20.72
CA GLY A 187 -5.61 -8.20 -21.83
C GLY A 187 -4.69 -8.51 -23.02
N ALA A 188 -3.55 -7.81 -23.15
CA ALA A 188 -2.55 -8.03 -24.16
C ALA A 188 -1.49 -9.09 -23.77
N ASN A 189 -1.58 -9.67 -22.57
CA ASN A 189 -0.62 -10.67 -22.09
C ASN A 189 -0.54 -11.87 -23.02
N ALA A 190 0.70 -12.35 -23.27
CA ALA A 190 1.04 -13.39 -24.22
C ALA A 190 1.50 -14.71 -23.58
N THR A 191 1.85 -14.71 -22.28
CA THR A 191 2.16 -15.94 -21.53
C THR A 191 1.00 -16.93 -21.65
N ILE A 192 1.29 -18.17 -22.04
CA ILE A 192 0.31 -19.23 -22.30
C ILE A 192 0.32 -20.27 -21.19
N ALA A 193 -0.84 -20.87 -20.94
CA ALA A 193 -1.02 -22.02 -20.09
C ALA A 193 -1.66 -23.16 -20.90
N ALA A 194 -1.00 -24.32 -20.96
CA ALA A 194 -1.48 -25.52 -21.64
C ALA A 194 -1.88 -26.57 -20.61
N GLN A 195 -3.14 -27.03 -20.68
CA GLN A 195 -3.63 -28.09 -19.80
C GLN A 195 -3.04 -29.44 -20.21
N GLN A 196 -2.70 -30.27 -19.22
CA GLN A 196 -2.18 -31.61 -19.38
C GLN A 196 -3.29 -32.64 -19.15
N ASP A 197 -3.06 -33.88 -19.56
CA ASP A 197 -4.02 -35.00 -19.42
C ASP A 197 -4.31 -35.32 -17.93
N ASP A 198 -3.37 -35.02 -17.02
CA ASP A 198 -3.52 -35.19 -15.58
C ASP A 198 -4.26 -34.05 -14.88
N GLY A 199 -4.75 -33.07 -15.64
CA GLY A 199 -5.44 -31.89 -15.13
C GLY A 199 -4.53 -30.76 -14.66
N THR A 200 -3.21 -30.98 -14.61
CA THR A 200 -2.23 -29.91 -14.30
C THR A 200 -2.01 -28.99 -15.51
N TRP A 201 -1.25 -27.94 -15.31
CA TRP A 201 -0.98 -26.97 -16.36
C TRP A 201 0.52 -26.76 -16.57
N ARG A 202 0.89 -26.34 -17.78
CA ARG A 202 2.26 -25.92 -18.09
C ARG A 202 2.23 -24.50 -18.61
N ILE A 203 2.99 -23.62 -17.94
CA ILE A 203 3.07 -22.19 -18.28
C ILE A 203 4.36 -21.92 -19.06
N THR A 204 4.22 -21.21 -20.18
CA THR A 204 5.35 -20.77 -21.02
C THR A 204 5.17 -19.29 -21.38
N GLY A 205 6.22 -18.50 -21.18
CA GLY A 205 6.23 -17.06 -21.47
C GLY A 205 7.13 -16.30 -20.50
N GLU A 206 7.04 -14.97 -20.51
CA GLU A 206 7.84 -14.13 -19.61
C GLU A 206 6.98 -13.23 -18.75
N LYS A 207 7.47 -12.92 -17.54
CA LYS A 207 6.90 -11.88 -16.68
C LYS A 207 7.95 -10.82 -16.39
N TRP A 208 7.50 -9.53 -16.38
CA TRP A 208 8.40 -8.39 -16.45
C TRP A 208 8.69 -7.71 -15.11
N PHE A 209 7.70 -7.58 -14.24
CA PHE A 209 7.85 -7.08 -12.87
C PHE A 209 7.46 -8.18 -11.88
N CYS A 210 8.44 -9.04 -11.55
CA CYS A 210 8.26 -10.15 -10.63
C CYS A 210 8.77 -9.74 -9.24
N SER A 211 7.93 -9.05 -8.48
CA SER A 211 8.23 -8.64 -7.11
C SER A 211 8.23 -9.85 -6.20
N ASN A 212 9.13 -9.91 -5.19
CA ASN A 212 9.36 -11.09 -4.36
C ASN A 212 9.68 -12.32 -5.23
N ALA A 213 10.71 -12.18 -6.07
CA ALA A 213 11.05 -13.14 -7.12
C ALA A 213 11.50 -14.52 -6.58
N ASP A 214 11.81 -14.62 -5.30
CA ASP A 214 12.17 -15.83 -4.56
C ASP A 214 11.02 -16.36 -3.68
N ALA A 215 9.80 -15.84 -3.83
CA ALA A 215 8.62 -16.36 -3.14
C ALA A 215 8.44 -17.86 -3.36
N ASP A 216 7.82 -18.53 -2.40
CA ASP A 216 7.54 -19.98 -2.47
C ASP A 216 6.45 -20.31 -3.48
N VAL A 217 5.49 -19.38 -3.67
CA VAL A 217 4.41 -19.53 -4.64
C VAL A 217 4.20 -18.23 -5.44
N PHE A 218 3.97 -18.39 -6.75
CA PHE A 218 3.66 -17.31 -7.66
C PHE A 218 2.19 -17.38 -8.07
N LEU A 219 1.43 -16.36 -7.73
CA LEU A 219 0.09 -16.16 -8.25
C LEU A 219 0.19 -15.43 -9.59
N MET A 220 -0.25 -16.02 -10.69
CA MET A 220 -0.05 -15.42 -12.00
C MET A 220 -1.19 -15.65 -12.98
N THR A 221 -1.27 -14.76 -13.96
CA THR A 221 -2.17 -14.90 -15.10
C THR A 221 -1.45 -15.53 -16.30
N ALA A 222 -2.16 -16.38 -17.01
CA ALA A 222 -1.71 -16.87 -18.31
C ALA A 222 -2.91 -17.10 -19.23
N ARG A 223 -2.69 -17.06 -20.53
CA ARG A 223 -3.71 -17.27 -21.56
C ARG A 223 -4.01 -18.75 -21.71
N VAL A 224 -5.28 -19.12 -21.52
CA VAL A 224 -5.77 -20.51 -21.59
C VAL A 224 -6.38 -20.86 -22.95
N SER A 225 -6.70 -19.87 -23.80
CA SER A 225 -7.34 -20.09 -25.09
C SER A 225 -6.94 -19.01 -26.10
N GLU A 226 -6.56 -19.41 -27.30
CA GLU A 226 -6.31 -18.51 -28.43
C GLU A 226 -7.60 -17.78 -28.89
N GLN A 227 -8.78 -18.35 -28.63
CA GLN A 227 -10.07 -17.77 -28.98
C GLN A 227 -10.52 -16.67 -28.01
N GLY A 228 -9.98 -16.65 -26.79
CA GLY A 228 -10.27 -15.63 -25.78
C GLY A 228 -9.46 -14.36 -26.02
N ARG A 229 -10.08 -13.30 -26.57
CA ARG A 229 -9.44 -11.99 -26.72
C ARG A 229 -9.52 -11.18 -25.43
N GLY A 230 -8.48 -10.35 -25.17
CA GLY A 230 -8.43 -9.48 -24.01
C GLY A 230 -8.38 -10.27 -22.69
N THR A 231 -8.99 -9.74 -21.65
CA THR A 231 -8.98 -10.34 -20.31
C THR A 231 -9.82 -11.61 -20.19
N ARG A 232 -10.75 -11.88 -21.10
CA ARG A 232 -11.60 -13.09 -21.07
C ARG A 232 -10.84 -14.38 -21.35
N GLY A 233 -9.70 -14.30 -22.03
CA GLY A 233 -8.85 -15.48 -22.33
C GLY A 233 -7.82 -15.79 -21.25
N LEU A 234 -7.83 -15.09 -20.11
CA LEU A 234 -6.86 -15.28 -19.04
C LEU A 234 -7.42 -16.20 -17.94
N GLY A 235 -6.63 -17.21 -17.57
CA GLY A 235 -6.79 -17.99 -16.34
C GLY A 235 -5.95 -17.44 -15.19
N LEU A 236 -6.24 -17.91 -13.99
CA LEU A 236 -5.50 -17.62 -12.77
C LEU A 236 -4.86 -18.91 -12.24
N PHE A 237 -3.56 -18.83 -11.93
CA PHE A 237 -2.76 -19.99 -11.57
C PHE A 237 -1.93 -19.74 -10.32
N VAL A 238 -1.77 -20.80 -9.51
CA VAL A 238 -0.70 -20.93 -8.53
C VAL A 238 0.45 -21.73 -9.15
N VAL A 239 1.65 -21.17 -9.10
CA VAL A 239 2.88 -21.76 -9.63
C VAL A 239 3.86 -21.90 -8.46
N PRO A 240 4.13 -23.11 -7.96
CA PRO A 240 5.09 -23.29 -6.89
C PRO A 240 6.52 -23.04 -7.41
N ARG A 241 7.35 -22.39 -6.59
CA ARG A 241 8.78 -22.22 -6.88
C ARG A 241 9.50 -23.56 -6.95
N ARG A 242 9.16 -24.45 -6.02
CA ARG A 242 9.70 -25.83 -5.98
C ARG A 242 8.60 -26.86 -6.12
N LEU A 243 8.91 -27.94 -6.81
CA LEU A 243 8.03 -29.09 -6.98
C LEU A 243 8.00 -29.95 -5.69
N PRO A 244 7.06 -30.90 -5.54
CA PRO A 244 6.96 -31.74 -4.35
C PRO A 244 8.22 -32.57 -4.04
N ASP A 245 9.03 -32.88 -5.06
CA ASP A 245 10.29 -33.58 -4.90
C ASP A 245 11.46 -32.65 -4.48
N GLY A 246 11.18 -31.35 -4.23
CA GLY A 246 12.16 -30.34 -3.86
C GLY A 246 12.91 -29.72 -5.03
N SER A 247 12.75 -30.23 -6.25
CA SER A 247 13.41 -29.67 -7.45
C SER A 247 12.85 -28.27 -7.78
N LEU A 248 13.69 -27.43 -8.40
CA LEU A 248 13.26 -26.12 -8.87
C LEU A 248 12.26 -26.32 -10.03
N ASN A 249 11.15 -25.57 -10.03
CA ASN A 249 10.22 -25.56 -11.14
C ASN A 249 10.88 -24.96 -12.41
N ALA A 250 10.29 -25.18 -13.57
CA ALA A 250 10.89 -24.83 -14.86
C ALA A 250 10.76 -23.33 -15.19
N PHE A 251 11.48 -22.50 -14.43
CA PHE A 251 11.61 -21.06 -14.66
C PHE A 251 13.06 -20.59 -14.49
N ALA A 252 13.36 -19.43 -15.05
CA ALA A 252 14.67 -18.78 -14.89
C ALA A 252 14.50 -17.30 -14.57
N ILE A 253 15.19 -16.82 -13.53
CA ILE A 253 15.31 -15.39 -13.25
C ILE A 253 16.42 -14.83 -14.14
N ARG A 254 16.06 -13.99 -15.10
CA ARG A 254 16.97 -13.39 -16.07
C ARG A 254 17.91 -12.39 -15.41
N ARG A 255 17.37 -11.55 -14.55
CA ARG A 255 18.07 -10.56 -13.70
C ARG A 255 17.15 -9.97 -12.65
N LEU A 256 17.74 -9.34 -11.62
CA LEU A 256 17.03 -8.40 -10.76
C LEU A 256 17.08 -6.99 -11.36
N LYS A 257 16.02 -6.23 -11.16
CA LYS A 257 15.92 -4.84 -11.65
C LYS A 257 16.68 -3.89 -10.73
N ASP A 258 17.50 -3.01 -11.32
CA ASP A 258 18.02 -1.83 -10.65
C ASP A 258 16.91 -0.77 -10.57
N LYS A 259 16.45 -0.46 -9.36
CA LYS A 259 15.24 0.36 -9.12
C LYS A 259 15.56 1.64 -8.39
N LEU A 260 14.75 2.69 -8.65
CA LEU A 260 14.79 3.94 -7.88
C LEU A 260 14.45 3.68 -6.40
N GLY A 261 13.29 3.07 -6.13
CA GLY A 261 12.78 2.75 -4.80
C GLY A 261 12.51 1.27 -4.62
N THR A 262 12.04 0.89 -3.42
CA THR A 262 11.77 -0.51 -3.02
C THR A 262 12.98 -1.42 -3.25
N ARG A 263 14.19 -0.91 -2.97
CA ARG A 263 15.46 -1.55 -3.35
C ARG A 263 15.72 -2.87 -2.65
N THR A 264 15.21 -3.04 -1.43
CA THR A 264 15.37 -4.27 -0.64
C THR A 264 14.46 -5.41 -1.09
N MET A 265 13.45 -5.11 -1.93
CA MET A 265 12.59 -6.11 -2.54
C MET A 265 13.23 -6.63 -3.82
N ALA A 266 13.44 -7.94 -3.92
CA ALA A 266 13.90 -8.59 -5.14
C ALA A 266 12.81 -8.53 -6.22
N SER A 267 13.05 -7.74 -7.28
CA SER A 267 12.15 -7.65 -8.44
C SER A 267 12.85 -8.21 -9.66
N GLY A 268 12.39 -9.38 -10.13
CA GLY A 268 12.98 -10.10 -11.27
C GLY A 268 12.29 -9.85 -12.59
N GLU A 269 12.95 -10.27 -13.67
CA GLU A 269 12.39 -10.64 -14.95
C GLU A 269 12.50 -12.15 -15.06
N ILE A 270 11.37 -12.84 -15.27
CA ILE A 270 11.32 -14.31 -15.15
C ILE A 270 10.78 -14.92 -16.45
N ASP A 271 11.53 -15.90 -16.96
CA ASP A 271 11.14 -16.76 -18.07
C ASP A 271 10.59 -18.08 -17.53
N PHE A 272 9.43 -18.49 -18.02
CA PHE A 272 8.80 -19.78 -17.72
C PHE A 272 8.86 -20.67 -18.96
N THR A 273 9.33 -21.92 -18.77
CA THR A 273 9.51 -22.88 -19.88
C THR A 273 8.77 -24.17 -19.52
N ALA A 274 7.50 -24.25 -19.87
CA ALA A 274 6.62 -25.35 -19.46
C ALA A 274 6.57 -25.56 -17.93
N ALA A 275 6.58 -24.48 -17.15
CA ALA A 275 6.56 -24.53 -15.71
C ALA A 275 5.26 -25.16 -15.19
N TYR A 276 5.37 -26.05 -14.21
CA TYR A 276 4.23 -26.67 -13.54
C TYR A 276 3.37 -25.60 -12.87
N ALA A 277 2.06 -25.73 -13.03
CA ALA A 277 1.06 -24.84 -12.44
C ALA A 277 -0.24 -25.59 -12.15
N GLU A 278 -1.01 -25.04 -11.21
CA GLU A 278 -2.36 -25.45 -10.91
C GLU A 278 -3.30 -24.27 -11.10
N ASN A 279 -4.45 -24.45 -11.73
CA ASN A 279 -5.43 -23.36 -11.86
C ASN A 279 -6.16 -23.11 -10.54
N LEU A 280 -6.53 -21.84 -10.31
CA LEU A 280 -7.31 -21.40 -9.14
C LEU A 280 -8.72 -20.98 -9.61
N GLY A 281 -9.68 -21.83 -9.27
CA GLY A 281 -11.07 -21.65 -9.70
C GLY A 281 -11.28 -21.83 -11.21
N PRO A 282 -12.46 -21.49 -11.74
CA PRO A 282 -12.78 -21.56 -13.16
C PRO A 282 -11.89 -20.62 -13.98
N THR A 283 -11.48 -21.06 -15.17
CA THR A 283 -10.75 -20.20 -16.11
C THR A 283 -11.62 -19.07 -16.67
N ASP A 284 -12.92 -19.31 -16.83
CA ASP A 284 -13.88 -18.25 -17.15
C ASP A 284 -14.13 -17.35 -15.94
N GLY A 285 -14.06 -16.03 -16.12
CA GLY A 285 -14.21 -15.07 -15.04
C GLY A 285 -12.96 -14.87 -14.15
N ALA A 286 -11.84 -15.54 -14.44
CA ALA A 286 -10.61 -15.45 -13.65
C ALA A 286 -10.12 -13.99 -13.44
N PHE A 287 -10.24 -13.14 -14.45
CA PHE A 287 -9.83 -11.75 -14.35
C PHE A 287 -10.68 -10.93 -13.33
N GLN A 288 -11.97 -11.24 -13.20
CA GLN A 288 -12.82 -10.61 -12.18
C GLN A 288 -12.38 -11.01 -10.77
N ASN A 289 -12.01 -12.28 -10.57
CA ASN A 289 -11.47 -12.78 -9.31
C ASN A 289 -10.13 -12.11 -8.97
N ILE A 290 -9.23 -11.94 -9.96
CA ILE A 290 -7.98 -11.20 -9.79
C ILE A 290 -8.25 -9.77 -9.33
N MET A 291 -9.18 -9.06 -9.97
CA MET A 291 -9.51 -7.69 -9.59
C MET A 291 -10.06 -7.60 -8.16
N ARG A 292 -10.93 -8.52 -7.77
CA ARG A 292 -11.59 -8.52 -6.46
C ARG A 292 -10.65 -8.98 -5.35
N LEU A 293 -9.99 -10.13 -5.52
CA LEU A 293 -9.24 -10.80 -4.46
C LEU A 293 -7.78 -10.34 -4.37
N VAL A 294 -7.19 -9.93 -5.49
CA VAL A 294 -5.76 -9.59 -5.57
C VAL A 294 -5.56 -8.08 -5.67
N ILE A 295 -6.03 -7.47 -6.76
CA ILE A 295 -5.70 -6.08 -7.06
C ILE A 295 -6.32 -5.09 -6.06
N ASN A 296 -7.59 -5.27 -5.68
CA ASN A 296 -8.21 -4.40 -4.69
C ASN A 296 -7.58 -4.56 -3.30
N THR A 297 -7.15 -5.79 -2.94
CA THR A 297 -6.37 -6.03 -1.71
C THR A 297 -5.06 -5.26 -1.74
N SER A 298 -4.29 -5.40 -2.82
CA SER A 298 -3.03 -4.67 -2.97
C SER A 298 -3.21 -3.15 -2.97
N ARG A 299 -4.34 -2.63 -3.49
CA ARG A 299 -4.66 -1.19 -3.42
C ARG A 299 -4.93 -0.72 -1.99
N LEU A 300 -5.58 -1.54 -1.17
CA LEU A 300 -5.74 -1.24 0.27
C LEU A 300 -4.38 -1.22 0.97
N TYR A 301 -3.55 -2.24 0.78
CA TYR A 301 -2.19 -2.26 1.32
C TYR A 301 -1.37 -1.04 0.85
N ASN A 302 -1.47 -0.67 -0.42
CA ASN A 302 -0.82 0.54 -0.93
C ASN A 302 -1.26 1.80 -0.17
N ALA A 303 -2.57 1.97 0.04
CA ALA A 303 -3.10 3.15 0.73
C ALA A 303 -2.62 3.22 2.20
N PHE A 304 -2.59 2.09 2.90
CA PHE A 304 -2.05 2.03 4.27
C PHE A 304 -0.55 2.26 4.32
N GLY A 305 0.23 1.72 3.37
CA GLY A 305 1.67 2.00 3.26
C GLY A 305 1.95 3.49 3.02
N CYS A 306 1.13 4.14 2.18
CA CYS A 306 1.21 5.59 1.97
C CYS A 306 0.86 6.38 3.24
N ALA A 307 -0.21 6.01 3.95
CA ALA A 307 -0.56 6.61 5.24
C ALA A 307 0.57 6.46 6.28
N ALA A 308 1.20 5.29 6.33
CA ALA A 308 2.35 5.00 7.18
C ALA A 308 3.55 5.92 6.87
N HIS A 309 3.87 6.09 5.57
CA HIS A 309 4.96 6.98 5.14
C HIS A 309 4.65 8.44 5.46
N ALA A 310 3.42 8.91 5.22
CA ALA A 310 3.00 10.27 5.55
C ALA A 310 3.12 10.53 7.06
N ARG A 311 2.64 9.59 7.89
CA ARG A 311 2.76 9.70 9.36
C ARG A 311 4.21 9.71 9.80
N ARG A 312 5.04 8.79 9.33
CA ARG A 312 6.46 8.73 9.68
C ARG A 312 7.21 10.00 9.32
N ALA A 313 6.91 10.55 8.13
CA ALA A 313 7.48 11.83 7.69
C ALA A 313 7.11 12.97 8.63
N TRP A 314 5.84 13.05 9.03
CA TRP A 314 5.39 14.06 10.00
C TRP A 314 6.07 13.90 11.36
N VAL A 315 6.17 12.68 11.91
CA VAL A 315 6.83 12.42 13.19
C VAL A 315 8.28 12.91 13.17
N ILE A 316 9.03 12.57 12.13
CA ILE A 316 10.43 13.00 11.97
C ILE A 316 10.52 14.52 11.86
N ALA A 317 9.69 15.14 11.02
CA ALA A 317 9.72 16.58 10.77
C ALA A 317 9.27 17.40 11.99
N SER A 318 8.20 16.99 12.68
CA SER A 318 7.67 17.71 13.84
C SER A 318 8.61 17.65 15.02
N THR A 319 9.19 16.49 15.32
CA THR A 319 10.20 16.34 16.38
C THR A 319 11.47 17.12 16.03
N TYR A 320 11.92 17.12 14.75
CA TYR A 320 13.05 17.93 14.33
C TYR A 320 12.79 19.43 14.52
N ALA A 321 11.63 19.91 14.06
CA ALA A 321 11.26 21.32 14.16
C ALA A 321 11.15 21.81 15.60
N ALA A 322 10.75 20.94 16.53
CA ALA A 322 10.67 21.27 17.96
C ALA A 322 12.06 21.47 18.61
N HIS A 323 13.09 20.79 18.11
CA HIS A 323 14.43 20.82 18.70
C HIS A 323 15.41 21.69 17.92
N ARG A 324 15.31 21.72 16.59
CA ARG A 324 16.19 22.52 15.72
C ARG A 324 15.94 24.01 15.94
N ARG A 325 16.96 24.75 16.28
CA ARG A 325 16.91 26.20 16.47
C ARG A 325 17.52 26.96 15.29
N ALA A 326 16.85 28.01 14.87
CA ALA A 326 17.34 29.00 13.91
C ALA A 326 16.78 30.38 14.28
N PHE A 327 17.50 31.45 14.00
CA PHE A 327 17.09 32.83 14.27
C PHE A 327 16.63 33.04 15.73
N GLY A 328 17.29 32.35 16.67
CA GLY A 328 17.05 32.52 18.13
C GLY A 328 15.95 31.66 18.76
N GLN A 329 15.19 30.88 17.97
CA GLN A 329 14.08 30.05 18.48
C GLN A 329 14.00 28.67 17.78
N PRO A 330 13.24 27.69 18.33
CA PRO A 330 12.92 26.47 17.61
C PRO A 330 12.20 26.78 16.30
N ILE A 331 12.51 26.07 15.21
CA ILE A 331 11.91 26.38 13.91
C ILE A 331 10.40 26.10 13.88
N ALA A 332 9.88 25.23 14.75
CA ALA A 332 8.44 25.04 14.96
C ALA A 332 7.70 26.31 15.40
N GLY A 333 8.41 27.36 15.82
CA GLY A 333 7.82 28.64 16.19
C GLY A 333 7.49 29.55 15.01
N PHE A 334 7.97 29.23 13.79
CA PHE A 334 7.68 30.01 12.59
C PHE A 334 6.34 29.58 11.98
N ALA A 335 5.51 30.54 11.57
CA ALA A 335 4.16 30.29 11.07
C ALA A 335 4.14 29.36 9.83
N ASP A 336 5.05 29.56 8.88
CA ASP A 336 5.15 28.74 7.67
C ASP A 336 5.53 27.28 7.99
N VAL A 337 6.43 27.07 8.97
CA VAL A 337 6.78 25.73 9.45
C VAL A 337 5.59 25.08 10.17
N CYS A 338 4.88 25.86 10.99
CA CYS A 338 3.67 25.42 11.67
C CYS A 338 2.60 24.98 10.65
N GLU A 339 2.35 25.79 9.63
CA GLU A 339 1.42 25.48 8.55
C GLU A 339 1.81 24.19 7.84
N THR A 340 3.07 24.06 7.43
CA THR A 340 3.58 22.84 6.75
C THR A 340 3.37 21.58 7.59
N LEU A 341 3.73 21.62 8.87
CA LEU A 341 3.54 20.48 9.79
C LEU A 341 2.07 20.14 10.01
N SER A 342 1.19 21.16 10.08
CA SER A 342 -0.25 20.94 10.24
C SER A 342 -0.87 20.27 9.02
N TRP A 343 -0.47 20.67 7.80
CA TRP A 343 -0.89 20.01 6.58
C TRP A 343 -0.39 18.57 6.52
N MET A 344 0.88 18.31 6.86
CA MET A 344 1.43 16.95 6.87
C MET A 344 0.65 16.04 7.83
N ARG A 345 0.28 16.53 9.02
CA ARG A 345 -0.51 15.78 10.00
C ARG A 345 -1.94 15.52 9.52
N ALA A 346 -2.60 16.55 8.99
CA ALA A 346 -3.97 16.42 8.48
C ALA A 346 -4.05 15.45 7.30
N ASP A 347 -3.10 15.51 6.36
CA ASP A 347 -3.00 14.61 5.22
C ASP A 347 -2.75 13.16 5.68
N ALA A 348 -1.86 12.93 6.65
CA ALA A 348 -1.61 11.60 7.22
C ALA A 348 -2.87 11.02 7.90
N ALA A 349 -3.57 11.83 8.72
CA ALA A 349 -4.81 11.43 9.38
C ALA A 349 -5.93 11.13 8.36
N ALA A 350 -6.07 11.94 7.32
CA ALA A 350 -7.05 11.74 6.24
C ALA A 350 -6.77 10.45 5.45
N CYS A 351 -5.50 10.17 5.14
CA CYS A 351 -5.07 8.94 4.48
C CYS A 351 -5.40 7.70 5.32
N LEU A 352 -5.12 7.75 6.63
CA LEU A 352 -5.39 6.62 7.52
C LEU A 352 -6.89 6.41 7.74
N ALA A 353 -7.65 7.47 8.02
CA ALA A 353 -9.09 7.40 8.27
C ALA A 353 -9.84 6.83 7.07
N SER A 354 -9.57 7.33 5.85
CA SER A 354 -10.20 6.84 4.64
C SER A 354 -9.82 5.38 4.35
N SER A 355 -8.58 4.99 4.61
CA SER A 355 -8.12 3.62 4.40
C SER A 355 -8.76 2.64 5.40
N LEU A 356 -8.90 3.01 6.70
CA LEU A 356 -9.60 2.20 7.71
C LEU A 356 -11.09 2.05 7.41
N TRP A 357 -11.74 3.09 6.93
CA TRP A 357 -13.12 2.97 6.47
C TRP A 357 -13.27 1.97 5.31
N LEU A 358 -12.38 2.04 4.31
CA LEU A 358 -12.38 1.09 3.21
C LEU A 358 -12.02 -0.34 3.66
N ALA A 359 -11.15 -0.51 4.65
CA ALA A 359 -10.89 -1.81 5.26
C ALA A 359 -12.14 -2.39 5.94
N ARG A 360 -12.93 -1.55 6.63
CA ARG A 360 -14.23 -1.95 7.20
C ARG A 360 -15.23 -2.37 6.13
N LEU A 361 -15.27 -1.66 5.00
CA LEU A 361 -16.12 -2.05 3.88
C LEU A 361 -15.64 -3.37 3.24
N ALA A 362 -14.34 -3.64 3.20
CA ALA A 362 -13.81 -4.91 2.73
C ALA A 362 -14.24 -6.08 3.62
N GLU A 363 -14.25 -5.93 4.96
CA GLU A 363 -14.77 -6.94 5.90
C GLU A 363 -16.24 -7.23 5.64
N ARG A 364 -17.05 -6.17 5.47
CA ARG A 364 -18.49 -6.30 5.20
C ARG A 364 -18.79 -6.88 3.80
N ASP A 365 -17.94 -6.58 2.80
CA ASP A 365 -18.06 -7.18 1.45
C ASP A 365 -17.84 -8.69 1.50
N GLU A 366 -16.87 -9.16 2.27
CA GLU A 366 -16.63 -10.61 2.48
C GLU A 366 -17.76 -11.29 3.26
N ALA A 367 -18.35 -10.59 4.21
CA ALA A 367 -19.54 -11.05 4.94
C ALA A 367 -20.85 -10.93 4.12
N HIS A 368 -20.77 -10.47 2.86
CA HIS A 368 -21.93 -10.19 2.01
C HIS A 368 -22.97 -9.22 2.64
N ASP A 369 -22.47 -8.25 3.42
CA ASP A 369 -23.26 -7.28 4.20
C ASP A 369 -23.17 -5.86 3.65
N LEU A 370 -22.85 -5.67 2.39
CA LEU A 370 -22.89 -4.36 1.72
C LEU A 370 -24.19 -4.17 0.93
N SER A 371 -24.83 -3.02 1.11
CA SER A 371 -25.87 -2.56 0.22
C SER A 371 -25.34 -2.31 -1.21
N ALA A 372 -26.21 -2.20 -2.20
CA ALA A 372 -25.82 -1.90 -3.58
C ALA A 372 -25.07 -0.57 -3.70
N ASP A 373 -25.48 0.45 -2.94
CA ASP A 373 -24.83 1.77 -2.91
C ASP A 373 -23.42 1.66 -2.29
N GLU A 374 -23.27 0.90 -1.19
CA GLU A 374 -21.97 0.68 -0.56
C GLU A 374 -21.02 -0.13 -1.45
N GLN A 375 -21.51 -1.12 -2.20
CA GLN A 375 -20.71 -1.86 -3.19
C GLN A 375 -20.21 -0.93 -4.29
N ALA A 376 -21.09 -0.08 -4.81
CA ALA A 376 -20.75 0.94 -5.81
C ALA A 376 -19.72 1.94 -5.26
N PHE A 377 -19.94 2.42 -4.02
CA PHE A 377 -19.02 3.31 -3.32
C PHE A 377 -17.65 2.66 -3.13
N PHE A 378 -17.58 1.45 -2.55
CA PHE A 378 -16.34 0.75 -2.27
C PHE A 378 -15.51 0.56 -3.53
N ARG A 379 -16.13 0.10 -4.63
CA ARG A 379 -15.47 -0.11 -5.92
C ARG A 379 -14.84 1.17 -6.49
N ILE A 380 -15.49 2.31 -6.34
CA ILE A 380 -14.97 3.61 -6.79
C ILE A 380 -13.93 4.14 -5.80
N ALA A 381 -14.24 4.10 -4.50
CA ALA A 381 -13.44 4.72 -3.46
C ALA A 381 -12.07 4.06 -3.28
N VAL A 382 -11.92 2.74 -3.43
CA VAL A 382 -10.62 2.04 -3.37
C VAL A 382 -9.64 2.61 -4.40
N ASN A 383 -10.11 2.88 -5.63
CA ASN A 383 -9.28 3.44 -6.70
C ASN A 383 -8.90 4.91 -6.44
N LEU A 384 -9.87 5.70 -6.00
CA LEU A 384 -9.66 7.11 -5.67
C LEU A 384 -8.73 7.27 -4.46
N ASN A 385 -8.94 6.45 -3.42
CA ASN A 385 -8.14 6.48 -2.20
C ASN A 385 -6.68 6.10 -2.47
N LYS A 386 -6.43 5.04 -3.26
CA LYS A 386 -5.05 4.68 -3.67
C LYS A 386 -4.35 5.84 -4.35
N THR A 387 -5.04 6.55 -5.24
CA THR A 387 -4.46 7.69 -5.96
C THR A 387 -4.16 8.86 -5.02
N ALA A 388 -5.11 9.20 -4.14
CA ALA A 388 -4.97 10.34 -3.25
C ALA A 388 -3.92 10.09 -2.16
N THR A 389 -3.96 8.92 -1.50
CA THR A 389 -2.99 8.59 -0.44
C THR A 389 -1.56 8.55 -0.96
N ALA A 390 -1.33 8.02 -2.18
CA ALA A 390 0.00 7.99 -2.77
C ALA A 390 0.53 9.41 -3.07
N THR A 391 -0.32 10.30 -3.59
CA THR A 391 0.05 11.70 -3.84
C THR A 391 0.33 12.44 -2.53
N LEU A 392 -0.55 12.34 -1.54
CA LEU A 392 -0.41 13.03 -0.26
C LEU A 392 0.79 12.52 0.54
N ALA A 393 1.10 11.22 0.48
CA ALA A 393 2.29 10.67 1.12
C ALA A 393 3.58 11.17 0.46
N HIS A 394 3.62 11.25 -0.86
CA HIS A 394 4.75 11.84 -1.60
C HIS A 394 4.98 13.28 -1.15
N ASP A 395 3.92 14.10 -1.14
CA ASP A 395 3.98 15.49 -0.72
C ASP A 395 4.41 15.62 0.75
N ALA A 396 3.88 14.79 1.66
CA ALA A 396 4.24 14.82 3.07
C ALA A 396 5.72 14.47 3.29
N VAL A 397 6.25 13.45 2.60
CA VAL A 397 7.67 13.09 2.71
C VAL A 397 8.56 14.21 2.15
N ASN A 398 8.18 14.81 1.02
CA ASN A 398 8.94 15.92 0.42
C ASN A 398 8.96 17.16 1.33
N ARG A 399 7.83 17.52 1.94
CA ARG A 399 7.73 18.57 2.96
C ARG A 399 8.59 18.26 4.19
N GLY A 400 8.62 16.99 4.62
CA GLY A 400 9.50 16.55 5.71
C GLY A 400 10.98 16.77 5.38
N ILE A 401 11.41 16.48 4.16
CA ILE A 401 12.76 16.75 3.67
C ILE A 401 13.05 18.25 3.73
N GLU A 402 12.12 19.09 3.28
CA GLU A 402 12.24 20.55 3.34
C GLU A 402 12.40 21.07 4.78
N ILE A 403 11.60 20.57 5.73
CA ILE A 403 11.72 20.95 7.16
C ILE A 403 13.11 20.61 7.72
N LEU A 404 13.70 19.48 7.32
CA LEU A 404 15.05 19.10 7.75
C LEU A 404 16.15 19.90 7.01
N GLY A 405 15.81 20.63 5.94
CA GLY A 405 16.76 21.34 5.10
C GLY A 405 17.78 20.40 4.47
N GLY A 406 19.04 20.79 4.37
CA GLY A 406 20.10 19.97 3.79
C GLY A 406 20.25 18.59 4.43
N ASN A 407 19.92 18.44 5.73
CA ASN A 407 19.94 17.16 6.42
C ASN A 407 18.85 16.19 5.89
N GLY A 408 17.75 16.70 5.37
CA GLY A 408 16.66 15.91 4.81
C GLY A 408 17.06 15.11 3.58
N ALA A 409 18.10 15.53 2.85
CA ALA A 409 18.60 14.84 1.66
C ALA A 409 19.70 13.80 1.97
N ILE A 410 20.08 13.62 3.25
CA ILE A 410 21.16 12.73 3.66
C ILE A 410 20.60 11.37 4.09
N GLU A 411 20.90 10.33 3.33
CA GLU A 411 20.43 8.93 3.56
C GLU A 411 20.74 8.39 4.97
N SER A 412 21.90 8.75 5.53
CA SER A 412 22.31 8.31 6.86
C SER A 412 21.75 9.16 7.99
N PHE A 413 21.14 10.30 7.68
CA PHE A 413 20.57 11.21 8.67
C PHE A 413 19.14 10.85 9.07
N SER A 414 18.29 10.54 8.07
CA SER A 414 16.91 10.11 8.30
C SER A 414 16.45 9.12 7.22
N ILE A 415 15.30 8.49 7.43
CA ILE A 415 14.69 7.59 6.44
C ILE A 415 13.94 8.33 5.33
N LEU A 416 13.78 9.66 5.40
CA LEU A 416 12.96 10.42 4.45
C LEU A 416 13.39 10.26 3.00
N PRO A 417 14.70 10.29 2.63
CA PRO A 417 15.12 10.04 1.25
C PRO A 417 14.68 8.68 0.72
N ARG A 418 14.72 7.63 1.57
CA ARG A 418 14.25 6.30 1.22
C ARG A 418 12.74 6.30 1.00
N LEU A 419 11.97 6.86 1.94
CA LEU A 419 10.51 6.96 1.82
C LEU A 419 10.08 7.73 0.56
N LEU A 420 10.81 8.78 0.18
CA LEU A 420 10.55 9.53 -1.05
C LEU A 420 10.70 8.64 -2.29
N ARG A 421 11.79 7.88 -2.40
CA ARG A 421 12.01 6.96 -3.51
C ARG A 421 10.96 5.85 -3.56
N ASP A 422 10.59 5.31 -2.41
CA ASP A 422 9.58 4.26 -2.31
C ASP A 422 8.19 4.78 -2.69
N ASN A 423 7.83 6.01 -2.30
CA ASN A 423 6.58 6.64 -2.70
C ASN A 423 6.44 6.81 -4.21
N VAL A 424 7.51 7.07 -4.94
CA VAL A 424 7.46 7.07 -6.42
C VAL A 424 6.99 5.72 -6.96
N VAL A 425 7.39 4.61 -6.33
CA VAL A 425 6.92 3.27 -6.71
C VAL A 425 5.46 3.06 -6.30
N TYR A 426 5.07 3.49 -5.08
CA TYR A 426 3.69 3.42 -4.59
C TYR A 426 2.69 4.17 -5.50
N GLU A 427 3.11 5.26 -6.14
CA GLU A 427 2.26 5.95 -7.13
C GLU A 427 2.03 5.13 -8.40
N ASN A 428 2.99 4.28 -8.77
CA ASN A 428 3.00 3.62 -10.08
C ASN A 428 2.42 2.21 -10.09
N TRP A 429 2.69 1.40 -9.05
CA TRP A 429 2.20 0.03 -9.00
C TRP A 429 0.69 -0.03 -8.70
N GLU A 430 0.05 -1.20 -8.90
CA GLU A 430 -1.41 -1.45 -8.75
C GLU A 430 -2.30 -0.53 -9.61
N GLY A 431 -1.71 0.02 -10.66
CA GLY A 431 -2.30 0.98 -11.58
C GLY A 431 -1.84 2.41 -11.32
N THR A 432 -1.28 3.03 -12.36
CA THR A 432 -0.91 4.46 -12.32
C THR A 432 -2.14 5.34 -12.13
N HIS A 433 -1.95 6.56 -11.66
CA HIS A 433 -3.04 7.52 -11.43
C HIS A 433 -3.95 7.72 -12.65
N ASN A 434 -3.38 7.73 -13.87
CA ASN A 434 -4.18 7.89 -15.08
C ASN A 434 -5.05 6.66 -15.35
N VAL A 435 -4.50 5.45 -15.13
CA VAL A 435 -5.23 4.18 -15.33
C VAL A 435 -6.38 4.07 -14.33
N LEU A 436 -6.15 4.40 -13.05
CA LEU A 436 -7.20 4.33 -12.04
C LEU A 436 -8.31 5.35 -12.29
N ARG A 437 -7.98 6.58 -12.68
CA ARG A 437 -8.97 7.59 -13.08
C ARG A 437 -9.79 7.13 -14.29
N ALA A 438 -9.15 6.57 -15.30
CA ALA A 438 -9.84 6.02 -16.47
C ALA A 438 -10.77 4.85 -16.07
N GLN A 439 -10.34 3.98 -15.15
CA GLN A 439 -11.16 2.90 -14.62
C GLN A 439 -12.39 3.43 -13.89
N VAL A 440 -12.22 4.40 -12.98
CA VAL A 440 -13.33 5.03 -12.24
C VAL A 440 -14.32 5.68 -13.19
N LEU A 441 -13.84 6.49 -14.14
CA LEU A 441 -14.71 7.15 -15.12
C LEU A 441 -15.50 6.14 -15.94
N ARG A 442 -14.84 5.10 -16.44
CA ARG A 442 -15.50 4.02 -17.19
C ARG A 442 -16.58 3.31 -16.37
N ASP A 443 -16.26 2.97 -15.11
CA ASP A 443 -17.17 2.23 -14.23
C ASP A 443 -18.36 3.11 -13.83
N CYS A 444 -18.17 4.40 -13.61
CA CYS A 444 -19.25 5.36 -13.40
C CYS A 444 -20.18 5.48 -14.62
N LEU A 445 -19.61 5.59 -15.82
CA LEU A 445 -20.41 5.80 -17.05
C LEU A 445 -21.10 4.52 -17.53
N ARG A 446 -20.44 3.35 -17.43
CA ARG A 446 -20.99 2.10 -17.97
C ARG A 446 -21.89 1.35 -17.00
N LEU A 447 -21.62 1.46 -15.70
CA LEU A 447 -22.29 0.70 -14.66
C LEU A 447 -23.15 1.59 -13.74
N GLY A 448 -23.17 2.91 -13.95
CA GLY A 448 -23.95 3.85 -13.15
C GLY A 448 -23.47 4.02 -11.70
N LEU A 449 -22.24 3.57 -11.37
CA LEU A 449 -21.77 3.47 -9.97
C LEU A 449 -21.64 4.82 -9.26
N HIS A 450 -21.61 5.93 -9.99
CA HIS A 450 -21.58 7.28 -9.41
C HIS A 450 -22.80 7.59 -8.55
N GLU A 451 -23.96 7.02 -8.84
CA GLU A 451 -25.16 7.26 -8.04
C GLU A 451 -25.00 6.71 -6.62
N GLY A 452 -24.61 5.44 -6.47
CA GLY A 452 -24.34 4.85 -5.15
C GLY A 452 -23.16 5.52 -4.45
N PHE A 453 -22.11 5.89 -5.20
CA PHE A 453 -20.97 6.63 -4.64
C PHE A 453 -21.41 7.96 -4.00
N PHE A 454 -22.17 8.78 -4.71
CA PHE A 454 -22.66 10.04 -4.16
C PHE A 454 -23.77 9.86 -3.12
N SER A 455 -24.55 8.79 -3.18
CA SER A 455 -25.56 8.44 -2.16
C SER A 455 -24.89 8.22 -0.80
N VAL A 456 -23.84 7.38 -0.73
CA VAL A 456 -23.10 7.11 0.52
C VAL A 456 -22.43 8.38 1.07
N LEU A 457 -21.82 9.20 0.21
CA LEU A 457 -21.23 10.47 0.65
C LEU A 457 -22.28 11.46 1.16
N THR A 458 -23.44 11.53 0.51
CA THR A 458 -24.54 12.41 0.92
C THR A 458 -25.09 12.03 2.30
N ALA A 459 -25.19 10.74 2.58
CA ALA A 459 -25.63 10.25 3.89
C ALA A 459 -24.67 10.68 5.02
N ARG A 460 -23.37 10.76 4.76
CA ARG A 460 -22.34 11.12 5.78
C ARG A 460 -22.05 12.62 5.88
N LEU A 461 -21.99 13.32 4.75
CA LEU A 461 -21.55 14.73 4.69
C LEU A 461 -22.71 15.72 4.54
N GLY A 462 -23.90 15.23 4.19
CA GLY A 462 -25.02 16.06 3.82
C GLY A 462 -25.01 16.51 2.36
N GLY A 463 -26.21 16.73 1.81
CA GLY A 463 -26.39 17.02 0.38
C GLY A 463 -25.68 18.29 -0.10
N ALA A 464 -25.63 19.34 0.71
CA ALA A 464 -25.01 20.62 0.33
C ALA A 464 -23.50 20.49 0.05
N VAL A 465 -22.79 19.63 0.80
CA VAL A 465 -21.34 19.40 0.64
C VAL A 465 -21.04 18.63 -0.63
N VAL A 466 -21.90 17.68 -1.00
CA VAL A 466 -21.67 16.74 -2.11
C VAL A 466 -22.21 17.24 -3.46
N ALA A 467 -23.21 18.13 -3.41
CA ALA A 467 -23.93 18.61 -4.61
C ALA A 467 -23.02 19.21 -5.70
N PRO A 468 -21.98 20.01 -5.40
CA PRO A 468 -21.11 20.57 -6.43
C PRO A 468 -20.40 19.50 -7.27
N GLU A 469 -19.87 18.46 -6.63
CA GLU A 469 -19.12 17.39 -7.30
C GLU A 469 -20.06 16.45 -8.07
N ARG A 470 -21.24 16.17 -7.52
CA ARG A 470 -22.28 15.42 -8.23
C ARG A 470 -22.75 16.16 -9.49
N ALA A 471 -23.02 17.45 -9.38
CA ALA A 471 -23.40 18.29 -10.53
C ALA A 471 -22.28 18.36 -11.57
N ALA A 472 -21.02 18.51 -11.14
CA ALA A 472 -19.86 18.48 -12.02
C ALA A 472 -19.72 17.15 -12.76
N PHE A 473 -20.00 16.01 -12.11
CA PHE A 473 -20.00 14.70 -12.75
C PHE A 473 -21.11 14.59 -13.82
N VAL A 474 -22.31 15.01 -13.50
CA VAL A 474 -23.43 15.01 -14.47
C VAL A 474 -23.09 15.88 -15.69
N ALA A 475 -22.52 17.06 -15.49
CA ALA A 475 -22.09 17.93 -16.59
C ALA A 475 -20.96 17.33 -17.44
N LEU A 476 -20.14 16.42 -16.89
CA LEU A 476 -19.10 15.72 -17.65
C LEU A 476 -19.67 14.72 -18.65
N SER A 477 -20.78 14.05 -18.33
CA SER A 477 -21.34 12.96 -19.14
C SER A 477 -21.76 13.40 -20.55
N THR A 478 -21.95 14.69 -20.77
CA THR A 478 -22.32 15.29 -22.07
C THR A 478 -21.13 15.90 -22.82
N ALA A 479 -19.91 15.86 -22.24
CA ALA A 479 -18.72 16.45 -22.84
C ALA A 479 -18.09 15.53 -23.93
N GLU A 480 -17.35 16.14 -24.83
CA GLU A 480 -16.51 15.41 -25.79
C GLU A 480 -15.49 14.51 -25.01
N PRO A 481 -15.17 13.28 -25.48
CA PRO A 481 -14.43 12.28 -24.71
C PRO A 481 -13.06 12.74 -24.17
N ALA A 482 -12.28 13.48 -24.96
CA ALA A 482 -10.98 13.99 -24.49
C ALA A 482 -11.17 15.04 -23.39
N LEU A 483 -12.12 15.97 -23.59
CA LEU A 483 -12.44 16.99 -22.61
C LEU A 483 -13.03 16.42 -21.33
N MET A 484 -13.87 15.37 -21.45
CA MET A 484 -14.40 14.60 -20.33
C MET A 484 -13.27 14.03 -19.48
N THR A 485 -12.27 13.37 -20.09
CA THR A 485 -11.12 12.81 -19.40
C THR A 485 -10.31 13.87 -18.65
N LEU A 486 -10.03 15.00 -19.29
CA LEU A 486 -9.27 16.11 -18.68
C LEU A 486 -10.01 16.75 -17.50
N ARG A 487 -11.32 16.95 -17.63
CA ARG A 487 -12.16 17.50 -16.55
C ARG A 487 -12.30 16.50 -15.41
N PHE A 488 -12.47 15.21 -15.72
CA PHE A 488 -12.58 14.16 -14.71
C PHE A 488 -11.31 14.04 -13.85
N ARG A 489 -10.12 14.28 -14.39
CA ARG A 489 -8.88 14.32 -13.61
C ARG A 489 -8.98 15.25 -12.39
N ARG A 490 -9.57 16.43 -12.55
CA ARG A 490 -9.77 17.41 -11.46
C ARG A 490 -10.90 16.99 -10.52
N LEU A 491 -11.98 16.49 -11.09
CA LEU A 491 -13.12 16.02 -10.31
C LEU A 491 -12.75 14.79 -9.46
N ALA A 492 -11.99 13.83 -10.00
CA ALA A 492 -11.52 12.66 -9.26
C ALA A 492 -10.72 13.04 -7.99
N HIS A 493 -9.88 14.07 -8.06
CA HIS A 493 -9.20 14.60 -6.88
C HIS A 493 -10.20 15.09 -5.83
N ARG A 494 -11.18 15.92 -6.23
CA ARG A 494 -12.23 16.44 -5.33
C ARG A 494 -13.09 15.31 -4.74
N MET A 495 -13.45 14.31 -5.55
CA MET A 495 -14.14 13.10 -5.09
C MET A 495 -13.31 12.34 -4.03
N SER A 496 -11.99 12.25 -4.19
CA SER A 496 -11.11 11.63 -3.20
C SER A 496 -11.12 12.39 -1.86
N ILE A 497 -11.11 13.73 -1.92
CA ILE A 497 -11.21 14.56 -0.71
C ILE A 497 -12.56 14.34 -0.01
N LEU A 498 -13.66 14.23 -0.75
CA LEU A 498 -14.96 13.89 -0.14
C LEU A 498 -14.92 12.53 0.59
N VAL A 499 -14.24 11.51 0.03
CA VAL A 499 -14.07 10.22 0.71
C VAL A 499 -13.31 10.40 2.04
N MET A 500 -12.22 11.18 2.05
CA MET A 500 -11.45 11.46 3.26
C MET A 500 -12.26 12.23 4.31
N LEU A 501 -12.99 13.25 3.89
CA LEU A 501 -13.87 14.00 4.78
C LEU A 501 -14.97 13.12 5.38
N ALA A 502 -15.59 12.26 4.58
CA ALA A 502 -16.62 11.34 5.05
C ALA A 502 -16.08 10.30 6.04
N ALA A 503 -14.83 9.87 5.86
CA ALA A 503 -14.17 8.96 6.81
C ALA A 503 -13.87 9.63 8.16
N MET A 504 -13.53 10.92 8.15
CA MET A 504 -13.22 11.68 9.37
C MET A 504 -14.45 12.23 10.08
N SER A 505 -15.58 12.42 9.38
CA SER A 505 -16.76 13.10 9.93
C SER A 505 -17.39 12.40 11.13
N GLU A 506 -17.20 11.10 11.27
CA GLU A 506 -17.72 10.30 12.39
C GLU A 506 -16.73 10.21 13.58
N VAL A 507 -15.55 10.80 13.48
CA VAL A 507 -14.49 10.75 14.49
C VAL A 507 -14.24 12.15 15.05
N PRO A 508 -14.86 12.54 16.18
CA PRO A 508 -14.78 13.92 16.70
C PRO A 508 -13.35 14.43 16.90
N ALA A 509 -12.41 13.55 17.29
CA ALA A 509 -11.01 13.91 17.47
C ALA A 509 -10.34 14.36 16.15
N LEU A 510 -10.87 13.96 14.99
CA LEU A 510 -10.34 14.33 13.67
C LEU A 510 -11.01 15.58 13.08
N ALA A 511 -11.92 16.25 13.79
CA ALA A 511 -12.59 17.43 13.28
C ALA A 511 -11.63 18.56 12.83
N PRO A 512 -10.52 18.89 13.54
CA PRO A 512 -9.56 19.87 13.06
C PRO A 512 -8.85 19.43 11.76
N HIS A 513 -8.54 18.14 11.62
CA HIS A 513 -7.95 17.57 10.40
C HIS A 513 -8.92 17.69 9.22
N ALA A 514 -10.18 17.32 9.42
CA ALA A 514 -11.23 17.47 8.41
C ALA A 514 -11.42 18.93 7.98
N ALA A 515 -11.37 19.89 8.92
CA ALA A 515 -11.46 21.31 8.60
C ALA A 515 -10.30 21.79 7.70
N LEU A 516 -9.08 21.29 7.94
CA LEU A 516 -7.93 21.61 7.09
C LEU A 516 -8.03 20.89 5.75
N THR A 517 -8.35 19.59 5.73
CA THR A 517 -8.53 18.80 4.50
C THR A 517 -9.61 19.39 3.57
N ALA A 518 -10.69 19.94 4.13
CA ALA A 518 -11.76 20.57 3.34
C ALA A 518 -11.26 21.76 2.49
N ARG A 519 -10.14 22.38 2.87
CA ARG A 519 -9.54 23.48 2.10
C ARG A 519 -9.00 23.03 0.73
N HIS A 520 -8.76 21.73 0.53
CA HIS A 520 -8.47 21.19 -0.80
C HIS A 520 -9.65 21.31 -1.79
N LEU A 521 -10.88 21.50 -1.30
CA LEU A 521 -12.06 21.69 -2.16
C LEU A 521 -12.26 23.12 -2.64
N GLY A 522 -11.61 24.10 -2.02
CA GLY A 522 -11.73 25.49 -2.41
C GLY A 522 -10.80 26.42 -1.64
N ALA A 523 -10.44 27.54 -2.23
CA ALA A 523 -9.67 28.56 -1.54
C ALA A 523 -10.50 29.18 -0.41
N LEU A 524 -10.04 29.02 0.82
CA LEU A 524 -10.60 29.70 1.99
C LEU A 524 -9.61 30.80 2.45
N PRO A 525 -10.09 31.86 3.12
CA PRO A 525 -9.23 32.95 3.55
C PRO A 525 -8.16 32.47 4.55
N VAL A 526 -7.00 33.11 4.50
CA VAL A 526 -5.96 33.00 5.52
C VAL A 526 -6.22 34.11 6.52
N ASP A 527 -6.85 33.76 7.64
CA ASP A 527 -7.30 34.68 8.69
C ASP A 527 -6.95 34.15 10.10
N ALA A 528 -7.43 34.81 11.14
CA ALA A 528 -7.17 34.41 12.52
C ALA A 528 -7.74 33.02 12.85
N ALA A 529 -8.85 32.61 12.23
CA ALA A 529 -9.41 31.27 12.43
C ALA A 529 -8.53 30.19 11.79
N TYR A 530 -7.96 30.47 10.63
CA TYR A 530 -6.97 29.59 10.01
C TYR A 530 -5.70 29.47 10.86
N LEU A 531 -5.17 30.59 11.38
CA LEU A 531 -4.01 30.55 12.27
C LEU A 531 -4.29 29.68 13.50
N ALA A 532 -5.43 29.86 14.15
CA ALA A 532 -5.82 29.04 15.30
C ALA A 532 -5.92 27.53 14.94
N LEU A 533 -6.42 27.19 13.75
CA LEU A 533 -6.52 25.82 13.26
C LEU A 533 -5.13 25.18 13.08
N ILE A 534 -4.20 25.85 12.41
CA ILE A 534 -2.84 25.31 12.21
C ILE A 534 -2.07 25.20 13.54
N GLU A 535 -2.27 26.12 14.49
CA GLU A 535 -1.67 26.03 15.82
C GLU A 535 -2.20 24.84 16.62
N ALA A 536 -3.50 24.52 16.52
CA ALA A 536 -4.10 23.35 17.17
C ALA A 536 -3.57 22.02 16.60
N LEU A 537 -3.29 21.95 15.30
CA LEU A 537 -2.81 20.74 14.61
C LEU A 537 -1.29 20.52 14.73
N ARG A 538 -0.54 21.57 15.10
CA ARG A 538 0.92 21.49 15.25
C ARG A 538 1.37 20.52 16.35
N ARG A 539 0.57 20.35 17.38
CA ARG A 539 0.82 19.53 18.57
C ARG A 539 0.29 18.12 18.38
#